data_df68d1f98c97ddca3638cf2a54354c38
#
_entry.id   df68d1f98c97ddca3638cf2a54354c38
#
_cell.length_a   1.000
_cell.length_b   1.000
_cell.length_c   1.000
_cell.angle_alpha   90.00
_cell.angle_beta   90.00
_cell.angle_gamma   90.00
#
_symmetry.space_group_name_H-M   'P 1'
#
loop_
_entity.id
_entity.type
_entity.pdbx_description
1 polymer ?
#
loop_
_entity_poly.entity_id
_entity_poly.type
_entity_poly.pdbx_seq_one_letter_code
_entity_poly.pdbx_strand_id
1 'polypeptide(L)'
;WEPGVLKDLTPDKKPMADLGFFAFPTVDGGKGEEGALMGAVTGFAVNPEAPDAAVDFVNFMAEKSNQEKYATAFSTIPASAEAYDAVTDENLKAILEAMKKSDGMQLWMDTALGGNIGNALNSGVVNLLSGQGTSADIVKAMKDAAAKG
;
A
#
# COMPACT_ATOMS: atom_id res chain seq x y z
N TRP A 1 -4.93 3.57 -1.36
CA TRP A 1 -3.94 4.58 -1.75
C TRP A 1 -3.70 5.55 -0.61
N GLU A 2 -2.45 5.99 -0.45
CA GLU A 2 -2.12 6.98 0.57
C GLU A 2 -2.81 8.33 0.29
N PRO A 3 -3.25 9.05 1.34
CA PRO A 3 -3.91 10.35 1.19
C PRO A 3 -3.10 11.36 0.36
N GLY A 4 -1.77 11.32 0.44
CA GLY A 4 -0.89 12.17 -0.35
C GLY A 4 -1.01 11.96 -1.86
N VAL A 5 -1.23 10.72 -2.30
CA VAL A 5 -1.46 10.39 -3.71
C VAL A 5 -2.87 10.80 -4.14
N LEU A 6 -3.88 10.55 -3.27
CA LEU A 6 -5.27 10.92 -3.57
C LEU A 6 -5.44 12.43 -3.75
N LYS A 7 -4.70 13.24 -2.98
CA LYS A 7 -4.65 14.69 -3.16
C LYS A 7 -4.31 15.09 -4.60
N ASP A 8 -3.39 14.38 -5.25
CA ASP A 8 -2.96 14.71 -6.62
C ASP A 8 -4.03 14.41 -7.67
N LEU A 9 -5.03 13.60 -7.33
CA LEU A 9 -6.18 13.30 -8.18
C LEU A 9 -7.31 14.33 -8.06
N THR A 10 -7.28 15.22 -7.07
CA THR A 10 -8.26 16.30 -6.93
C THR A 10 -7.96 17.45 -7.90
N PRO A 11 -8.97 18.14 -8.45
CA PRO A 11 -8.76 19.23 -9.41
C PRO A 11 -7.92 20.38 -8.87
N ASP A 12 -8.04 20.68 -7.58
CA ASP A 12 -7.35 21.78 -6.90
C ASP A 12 -6.09 21.35 -6.15
N LYS A 13 -5.71 20.07 -6.26
CA LYS A 13 -4.53 19.48 -5.58
C LYS A 13 -4.58 19.62 -4.05
N LYS A 14 -5.77 19.70 -3.47
CA LYS A 14 -5.96 19.74 -2.03
C LYS A 14 -6.36 18.38 -1.47
N PRO A 15 -6.08 18.14 -0.17
CA PRO A 15 -6.60 16.95 0.51
C PRO A 15 -8.12 16.86 0.38
N MET A 16 -8.63 15.64 0.21
CA MET A 16 -10.07 15.39 0.18
C MET A 16 -10.64 15.59 1.59
N ALA A 17 -11.56 16.55 1.76
CA ALA A 17 -12.07 16.94 3.08
C ALA A 17 -12.95 15.86 3.74
N ASP A 18 -13.57 15.02 2.94
CA ASP A 18 -14.47 13.94 3.35
C ASP A 18 -13.86 12.54 3.25
N LEU A 19 -12.53 12.47 3.07
CA LEU A 19 -11.80 11.21 3.07
C LEU A 19 -11.70 10.67 4.51
N GLY A 20 -12.03 9.39 4.69
CA GLY A 20 -11.86 8.68 5.94
C GLY A 20 -11.16 7.35 5.73
N PHE A 21 -10.71 6.75 6.82
CA PHE A 21 -10.06 5.45 6.84
C PHE A 21 -10.75 4.51 7.84
N PHE A 22 -10.93 3.27 7.44
CA PHE A 22 -11.30 2.17 8.34
C PHE A 22 -10.59 0.88 7.90
N ALA A 23 -10.26 0.01 8.86
CA ALA A 23 -9.73 -1.31 8.56
C ALA A 23 -10.79 -2.18 7.89
N PHE A 24 -10.38 -3.03 6.95
CA PHE A 24 -11.32 -3.92 6.27
C PHE A 24 -12.02 -4.84 7.29
N PRO A 25 -13.35 -4.90 7.31
CA PRO A 25 -14.06 -5.74 8.27
C PRO A 25 -13.88 -7.22 7.97
N THR A 26 -14.05 -8.05 8.99
CA THR A 26 -14.12 -9.50 8.81
C THR A 26 -15.33 -9.86 7.95
N VAL A 27 -15.18 -10.91 7.13
CA VAL A 27 -16.24 -11.43 6.26
C VAL A 27 -16.75 -12.74 6.85
N ASP A 28 -18.06 -12.87 7.01
CA ASP A 28 -18.70 -14.09 7.52
C ASP A 28 -18.29 -15.32 6.70
N GLY A 29 -17.75 -16.34 7.38
CA GLY A 29 -17.22 -17.54 6.75
C GLY A 29 -15.83 -17.36 6.12
N GLY A 30 -15.26 -16.17 6.19
CA GLY A 30 -13.87 -15.88 5.80
C GLY A 30 -12.86 -16.38 6.84
N LYS A 31 -11.58 -16.36 6.46
CA LYS A 31 -10.46 -16.73 7.35
C LYS A 31 -9.60 -15.53 7.75
N GLY A 32 -10.03 -14.32 7.41
CA GLY A 32 -9.34 -13.10 7.80
C GLY A 32 -9.52 -12.82 9.29
N GLU A 33 -8.51 -12.25 9.92
CA GLU A 33 -8.53 -11.85 11.32
C GLU A 33 -8.85 -10.36 11.44
N GLU A 34 -9.53 -10.00 12.54
CA GLU A 34 -9.80 -8.61 12.85
C GLU A 34 -8.47 -7.86 13.06
N GLY A 35 -8.33 -6.70 12.43
CA GLY A 35 -7.10 -5.91 12.53
C GLY A 35 -6.00 -6.30 11.52
N ALA A 36 -6.20 -7.35 10.71
CA ALA A 36 -5.29 -7.63 9.61
C ALA A 36 -5.33 -6.49 8.57
N LEU A 37 -4.16 -6.00 8.20
CA LEU A 37 -4.02 -4.96 7.19
C LEU A 37 -3.51 -5.54 5.87
N MET A 38 -3.93 -4.93 4.78
CA MET A 38 -3.41 -5.22 3.44
C MET A 38 -2.65 -4.01 2.92
N GLY A 39 -1.43 -4.24 2.45
CA GLY A 39 -0.59 -3.16 1.95
C GLY A 39 0.76 -3.66 1.46
N ALA A 40 1.65 -2.72 1.20
CA ALA A 40 3.04 -2.99 0.87
C ALA A 40 3.94 -1.90 1.41
N VAL A 41 5.22 -2.22 1.56
CA VAL A 41 6.27 -1.25 1.84
C VAL A 41 7.03 -0.96 0.55
N THR A 42 7.39 0.30 0.37
CA THR A 42 8.31 0.72 -0.67
C THR A 42 9.69 0.88 -0.05
N GLY A 43 10.72 0.35 -0.70
CA GLY A 43 12.08 0.38 -0.17
C GLY A 43 13.14 0.56 -1.26
N PHE A 44 14.36 0.82 -0.81
CA PHE A 44 15.54 0.86 -1.68
C PHE A 44 16.28 -0.48 -1.58
N ALA A 45 16.61 -1.04 -2.74
CA ALA A 45 17.51 -2.17 -2.82
C ALA A 45 18.89 -1.68 -3.30
N VAL A 46 19.95 -2.05 -2.57
CA VAL A 46 21.33 -1.74 -2.96
C VAL A 46 21.83 -2.85 -3.86
N ASN A 47 22.32 -2.48 -5.06
CA ASN A 47 22.99 -3.42 -5.95
C ASN A 47 24.26 -3.95 -5.28
N PRO A 48 24.54 -5.28 -5.29
CA PRO A 48 25.77 -5.85 -4.72
C PRO A 48 27.07 -5.26 -5.28
N GLU A 49 27.04 -4.76 -6.51
CA GLU A 49 28.19 -4.11 -7.18
C GLU A 49 28.27 -2.59 -6.90
N ALA A 50 27.34 -2.05 -6.10
CA ALA A 50 27.35 -0.62 -5.80
C ALA A 50 28.49 -0.27 -4.83
N PRO A 51 29.05 0.95 -4.93
CA PRO A 51 30.05 1.42 -3.98
C PRO A 51 29.43 1.59 -2.57
N ASP A 52 30.26 1.57 -1.53
CA ASP A 52 29.85 1.73 -0.13
C ASP A 52 28.99 2.99 0.10
N ALA A 53 29.23 4.04 -0.65
CA ALA A 53 28.41 5.26 -0.62
C ALA A 53 26.92 5.04 -0.89
N ALA A 54 26.53 3.96 -1.57
CA ALA A 54 25.13 3.60 -1.76
C ALA A 54 24.48 3.13 -0.43
N VAL A 55 25.24 2.42 0.40
CA VAL A 55 24.81 2.03 1.74
C VAL A 55 24.71 3.27 2.65
N ASP A 56 25.70 4.17 2.57
CA ASP A 56 25.68 5.43 3.32
C ASP A 56 24.47 6.28 2.95
N PHE A 57 24.09 6.31 1.68
CA PHE A 57 22.89 7.01 1.23
C PHE A 57 21.60 6.40 1.82
N VAL A 58 21.49 5.07 1.83
CA VAL A 58 20.31 4.40 2.44
C VAL A 58 20.25 4.67 3.94
N ASN A 59 21.39 4.62 4.64
CA ASN A 59 21.48 4.98 6.05
C ASN A 59 21.08 6.43 6.30
N PHE A 60 21.57 7.37 5.48
CA PHE A 60 21.17 8.77 5.53
C PHE A 60 19.65 8.94 5.36
N MET A 61 19.04 8.23 4.42
CA MET A 61 17.58 8.27 4.23
C MET A 61 16.82 7.68 5.41
N ALA A 62 17.40 6.75 6.16
CA ALA A 62 16.79 6.13 7.33
C ALA A 62 16.91 6.96 8.62
N GLU A 63 17.76 7.99 8.65
CA GLU A 63 17.87 8.88 9.80
C GLU A 63 16.55 9.56 10.14
N LYS A 64 16.25 9.69 11.44
CA LYS A 64 15.00 10.31 11.93
C LYS A 64 14.70 11.63 11.24
N SER A 65 15.66 12.56 11.21
CA SER A 65 15.46 13.90 10.64
C SER A 65 15.14 13.90 9.16
N ASN A 66 15.67 12.93 8.39
CA ASN A 66 15.40 12.78 6.98
C ASN A 66 14.07 12.08 6.73
N GLN A 67 13.71 11.10 7.56
CA GLN A 67 12.40 10.47 7.57
C GLN A 67 11.27 11.45 7.90
N GLU A 68 11.47 12.37 8.86
CA GLU A 68 10.53 13.45 9.18
C GLU A 68 10.30 14.39 7.99
N LYS A 69 11.40 14.82 7.34
CA LYS A 69 11.33 15.66 6.12
C LYS A 69 10.61 14.94 4.99
N TYR A 70 10.92 13.65 4.78
CA TYR A 70 10.31 12.85 3.74
C TYR A 70 8.80 12.68 3.99
N ALA A 71 8.41 12.31 5.21
CA ALA A 71 7.01 12.16 5.60
C ALA A 71 6.20 13.45 5.39
N THR A 72 6.79 14.60 5.73
CA THR A 72 6.16 15.92 5.55
C THR A 72 6.06 16.30 4.07
N ALA A 73 7.13 16.12 3.29
CA ALA A 73 7.17 16.53 1.90
C ALA A 73 6.22 15.71 1.01
N PHE A 74 6.09 14.42 1.28
CA PHE A 74 5.29 13.50 0.47
C PHE A 74 3.94 13.11 1.11
N SER A 75 3.62 13.62 2.30
CA SER A 75 2.40 13.26 3.03
C SER A 75 2.24 11.75 3.15
N THR A 76 3.27 11.08 3.67
CA THR A 76 3.35 9.62 3.80
C THR A 76 3.76 9.20 5.20
N ILE A 77 3.60 7.92 5.53
CA ILE A 77 4.05 7.35 6.81
C ILE A 77 5.55 7.02 6.69
N PRO A 78 6.40 7.57 7.60
CA PRO A 78 7.83 7.25 7.60
C PRO A 78 8.09 5.80 8.01
N ALA A 79 9.20 5.21 7.55
CA ALA A 79 9.59 3.86 7.92
C ALA A 79 10.08 3.78 9.38
N SER A 80 10.66 4.85 9.91
CA SER A 80 11.14 4.91 11.29
C SER A 80 10.02 5.31 12.25
N ALA A 81 9.78 4.50 13.28
CA ALA A 81 8.83 4.82 14.35
C ALA A 81 9.19 6.11 15.11
N GLU A 82 10.47 6.46 15.18
CA GLU A 82 10.94 7.70 15.82
C GLU A 82 10.49 8.97 15.09
N ALA A 83 10.09 8.84 13.80
CA ALA A 83 9.62 9.94 12.97
C ALA A 83 8.08 10.04 12.86
N TYR A 84 7.34 9.21 13.59
CA TYR A 84 5.87 9.18 13.49
C TYR A 84 5.20 10.50 13.94
N ASP A 85 5.85 11.26 14.80
CA ASP A 85 5.35 12.58 15.23
C ASP A 85 5.30 13.62 14.10
N ALA A 86 6.02 13.40 13.01
CA ALA A 86 5.97 14.23 11.81
C ALA A 86 4.69 14.01 10.97
N VAL A 87 3.92 12.96 11.24
CA VAL A 87 2.64 12.69 10.57
C VAL A 87 1.57 13.60 11.13
N THR A 88 1.17 14.61 10.36
CA THR A 88 0.18 15.63 10.78
C THR A 88 -1.19 15.44 10.15
N ASP A 89 -1.29 14.77 9.01
CA ASP A 89 -2.56 14.46 8.34
C ASP A 89 -3.41 13.48 9.16
N GLU A 90 -4.67 13.81 9.40
CA GLU A 90 -5.57 13.02 10.27
C GLU A 90 -5.88 11.62 9.68
N ASN A 91 -5.95 11.48 8.37
CA ASN A 91 -6.15 10.18 7.73
C ASN A 91 -4.90 9.31 7.85
N LEU A 92 -3.70 9.89 7.67
CA LEU A 92 -2.44 9.18 7.91
C LEU A 92 -2.28 8.77 9.36
N LYS A 93 -2.69 9.61 10.31
CA LYS A 93 -2.72 9.23 11.75
C LYS A 93 -3.65 8.05 12.01
N ALA A 94 -4.85 8.04 11.41
CA ALA A 94 -5.78 6.93 11.55
C ALA A 94 -5.20 5.62 10.99
N ILE A 95 -4.53 5.68 9.83
CA ILE A 95 -3.82 4.53 9.24
C ILE A 95 -2.69 4.07 10.17
N LEU A 96 -1.87 4.99 10.67
CA LEU A 96 -0.77 4.72 11.58
C LEU A 96 -1.24 4.04 12.88
N GLU A 97 -2.35 4.50 13.46
CA GLU A 97 -2.93 3.87 14.64
C GLU A 97 -3.47 2.46 14.36
N ALA A 98 -4.02 2.23 13.17
CA ALA A 98 -4.41 0.88 12.74
C ALA A 98 -3.18 -0.02 12.55
N MET A 99 -2.10 0.51 11.96
CA MET A 99 -0.82 -0.23 11.80
C MET A 99 -0.21 -0.61 13.15
N LYS A 100 -0.24 0.26 14.15
CA LYS A 100 0.27 -0.02 15.50
C LYS A 100 -0.50 -1.13 16.21
N LYS A 101 -1.77 -1.32 15.88
CA LYS A 101 -2.66 -2.32 16.46
C LYS A 101 -2.67 -3.64 15.68
N SER A 102 -2.14 -3.63 14.47
CA SER A 102 -2.13 -4.79 13.60
C SER A 102 -1.00 -5.75 13.95
N ASP A 103 -1.29 -7.04 13.94
CA ASP A 103 -0.29 -8.10 14.12
C ASP A 103 0.58 -8.34 12.87
N GLY A 104 0.22 -7.70 11.75
CA GLY A 104 0.97 -7.81 10.49
C GLY A 104 0.26 -7.20 9.30
N MET A 105 0.98 -7.20 8.19
CA MET A 105 0.48 -6.67 6.92
C MET A 105 0.55 -7.77 5.85
N GLN A 106 -0.58 -8.04 5.21
CA GLN A 106 -0.66 -8.94 4.07
C GLN A 106 -0.36 -8.16 2.79
N LEU A 107 0.57 -8.68 2.00
CA LEU A 107 0.85 -8.11 0.68
C LEU A 107 -0.37 -8.20 -0.23
N TRP A 108 -0.58 -7.21 -1.07
CA TRP A 108 -1.67 -7.17 -2.05
C TRP A 108 -1.68 -8.43 -2.93
N MET A 109 -2.87 -8.93 -3.21
CA MET A 109 -3.05 -10.19 -3.89
C MET A 109 -2.44 -10.20 -5.30
N ASP A 110 -2.55 -9.09 -6.03
CA ASP A 110 -1.98 -8.94 -7.37
C ASP A 110 -0.45 -9.00 -7.40
N THR A 111 0.20 -8.64 -6.30
CA THR A 111 1.64 -8.75 -6.12
C THR A 111 2.03 -10.11 -5.52
N ALA A 112 1.30 -10.57 -4.50
CA ALA A 112 1.61 -11.79 -3.77
C ALA A 112 1.49 -13.06 -4.62
N LEU A 113 0.57 -13.07 -5.59
CA LEU A 113 0.32 -14.23 -6.47
C LEU A 113 1.13 -14.22 -7.78
N GLY A 114 1.97 -13.19 -7.96
CA GLY A 114 2.78 -13.03 -9.17
C GLY A 114 2.06 -12.29 -10.31
N GLY A 115 2.86 -11.74 -11.23
CA GLY A 115 2.38 -10.78 -12.22
C GLY A 115 1.29 -11.31 -13.17
N ASN A 116 1.34 -12.58 -13.56
CA ASN A 116 0.33 -13.13 -14.46
C ASN A 116 -1.06 -13.16 -13.81
N ILE A 117 -1.13 -13.61 -12.55
CA ILE A 117 -2.38 -13.67 -11.79
C ILE A 117 -2.83 -12.26 -11.41
N GLY A 118 -1.88 -11.40 -11.01
CA GLY A 118 -2.15 -10.00 -10.70
C GLY A 118 -2.76 -9.24 -11.88
N ASN A 119 -2.21 -9.40 -13.07
CA ASN A 119 -2.76 -8.78 -14.28
C ASN A 119 -4.16 -9.29 -14.61
N ALA A 120 -4.43 -10.60 -14.43
CA ALA A 120 -5.74 -11.18 -14.63
C ALA A 120 -6.77 -10.62 -13.63
N LEU A 121 -6.38 -10.48 -12.35
CA LEU A 121 -7.21 -9.85 -11.33
C LEU A 121 -7.53 -8.40 -11.68
N ASN A 122 -6.51 -7.57 -11.93
CA ASN A 122 -6.68 -6.14 -12.17
C ASN A 122 -7.52 -5.87 -13.45
N SER A 123 -7.26 -6.59 -14.53
CA SER A 123 -8.06 -6.49 -15.76
C SER A 123 -9.51 -6.94 -15.54
N GLY A 124 -9.69 -8.02 -14.77
CA GLY A 124 -11.01 -8.53 -14.44
C GLY A 124 -11.82 -7.54 -13.60
N VAL A 125 -11.19 -6.86 -12.63
CA VAL A 125 -11.84 -5.82 -11.82
C VAL A 125 -12.26 -4.63 -12.69
N VAL A 126 -11.41 -4.18 -13.62
CA VAL A 126 -11.76 -3.11 -14.58
C VAL A 126 -12.98 -3.51 -15.41
N ASN A 127 -13.01 -4.74 -15.93
CA ASN A 127 -14.14 -5.26 -16.70
C ASN A 127 -15.43 -5.33 -15.87
N LEU A 128 -15.32 -5.78 -14.61
CA LEU A 128 -16.46 -5.82 -13.70
C LEU A 128 -17.03 -4.42 -13.46
N LEU A 129 -16.19 -3.44 -13.15
CA LEU A 129 -16.60 -2.05 -12.90
C LEU A 129 -17.19 -1.36 -14.14
N SER A 130 -16.76 -1.75 -15.34
CA SER A 130 -17.31 -1.25 -16.62
C SER A 130 -18.54 -2.03 -17.10
N GLY A 131 -19.03 -3.01 -16.34
CA GLY A 131 -20.18 -3.83 -16.72
C GLY A 131 -19.90 -4.87 -17.82
N GLN A 132 -18.63 -5.13 -18.12
CA GLN A 132 -18.21 -6.06 -19.19
C GLN A 132 -17.84 -7.46 -18.68
N GLY A 133 -17.98 -7.72 -17.37
CA GLY A 133 -17.61 -8.99 -16.78
C GLY A 133 -18.28 -9.24 -15.44
N THR A 134 -18.10 -10.44 -14.91
CA THR A 134 -18.63 -10.88 -13.62
C THR A 134 -17.49 -11.26 -12.66
N SER A 135 -17.80 -11.38 -11.36
CA SER A 135 -16.84 -11.90 -10.38
C SER A 135 -16.38 -13.33 -10.70
N ALA A 136 -17.24 -14.13 -11.32
CA ALA A 136 -16.88 -15.48 -11.76
C ALA A 136 -15.84 -15.46 -12.88
N ASP A 137 -15.94 -14.50 -13.82
CA ASP A 137 -14.94 -14.33 -14.88
C ASP A 137 -13.58 -13.95 -14.32
N ILE A 138 -13.52 -13.11 -13.28
CA ILE A 138 -12.28 -12.76 -12.60
C ILE A 138 -11.61 -14.01 -12.02
N VAL A 139 -12.36 -14.78 -11.23
CA VAL A 139 -11.84 -16.01 -10.61
C VAL A 139 -11.37 -17.01 -11.66
N LYS A 140 -12.12 -17.16 -12.76
CA LYS A 140 -11.72 -18.02 -13.88
C LYS A 140 -10.42 -17.53 -14.51
N ALA A 141 -10.31 -16.25 -14.84
CA ALA A 141 -9.11 -15.68 -15.45
C ALA A 141 -7.87 -15.84 -14.55
N MET A 142 -8.01 -15.64 -13.25
CA MET A 142 -6.92 -15.89 -12.29
C MET A 142 -6.48 -17.35 -12.24
N LYS A 143 -7.43 -18.29 -12.23
CA LYS A 143 -7.14 -19.73 -12.28
C LYS A 143 -6.43 -20.14 -13.60
N ASP A 144 -6.91 -19.61 -14.71
CA ASP A 144 -6.32 -19.85 -16.03
C ASP A 144 -4.89 -19.27 -16.11
N ALA A 145 -4.64 -18.12 -15.48
CA ALA A 145 -3.32 -17.51 -15.37
C ALA A 145 -2.38 -18.34 -14.48
N ALA A 146 -2.85 -18.83 -13.35
CA ALA A 146 -2.08 -19.68 -12.43
C ALA A 146 -1.67 -21.01 -13.07
N ALA A 147 -2.51 -21.58 -13.95
CA ALA A 147 -2.21 -22.83 -14.65
C ALA A 147 -1.15 -22.70 -15.76
N LYS A 148 -0.82 -21.47 -16.16
CA LYS A 148 0.19 -21.18 -17.20
C LYS A 148 1.58 -20.89 -16.64
N GLY A 149 1.73 -20.77 -15.33
CA GLY A 149 2.99 -20.52 -14.60
C GLY A 149 3.31 -19.07 -14.49
#